data_6d4a725a678bc000f18f0f983e9fffc8
#
_entry.id   6d4a725a678bc000f18f0f983e9fffc8
#
_cell.length_a   1.000
_cell.length_b   1.000
_cell.length_c   1.000
_cell.angle_alpha   90.00
_cell.angle_beta   90.00
_cell.angle_gamma   90.00
#
_symmetry.space_group_name_H-M   'P 1'
#
loop_
_entity.id
_entity.type
_entity.pdbx_description
1 polymer ?
#
loop_
_entity_poly.entity_id
_entity_poly.type
_entity_poly.pdbx_seq_one_letter_code
_entity_poly.pdbx_strand_id
1 'polypeptide(L)'
;MKRNAIQELIKWKSSEERKPLVMRGARQVGKTWLMKEFGQNYYDSYVYFNFDEEDELKSIFEANKNPHRIIELLSMIAGEKILPEKTLVIFDEIQECPEALNTLKYFKEKANEYHVIAAGSLLGTLLAKPKSYPVGMVNLLDIFPLTFDEFLEATDGALFSYYESIQKEQQIEEIFHNRLLEAYNNYLIIGGMPECVSSWVKYKDPAKVSQIQRELIEIYENDFSKHNGKVNSGRILMVFRSIVAQLAKSNEKFMYGAVREGGRARDFEEAIEWLVSAGMLNRVYNVSKMEHPLTAFDKLDQFKLFVFDTGLLKHMAGIDNSAILLKSDYQFKGPLTENYVLQQLRGLFEVEPRYFSDKNNEIDFVLQYGTEIIPIEAKGGEDKSAPSFKKYIADHEPDHAIRFSKRGYRKDGYITNLPLYLARKTKDLL
;
A
#
# COMPACT_ATOMS: atom_id res chain seq x y z
N MET A 1 7.09 -8.21 14.05
CA MET A 1 7.14 -8.80 12.69
C MET A 1 8.11 -7.96 11.88
N LYS A 2 8.99 -8.59 11.11
CA LYS A 2 9.89 -7.80 10.24
C LYS A 2 9.09 -7.05 9.15
N ARG A 3 9.64 -5.93 8.71
CA ARG A 3 9.04 -5.07 7.66
C ARG A 3 10.13 -4.67 6.67
N ASN A 4 9.85 -4.84 5.39
CA ASN A 4 10.76 -4.46 4.30
C ASN A 4 11.12 -2.96 4.34
N ALA A 5 10.19 -2.13 4.80
CA ALA A 5 10.39 -0.69 4.98
C ALA A 5 11.56 -0.33 5.91
N ILE A 6 12.03 -1.24 6.79
CA ILE A 6 13.24 -1.04 7.60
C ILE A 6 14.47 -0.78 6.72
N GLN A 7 14.58 -1.44 5.57
CA GLN A 7 15.71 -1.24 4.66
C GLN A 7 15.72 0.19 4.09
N GLU A 8 14.55 0.73 3.79
CA GLU A 8 14.43 2.13 3.32
C GLU A 8 14.78 3.12 4.45
N LEU A 9 14.42 2.81 5.70
CA LEU A 9 14.81 3.62 6.86
C LEU A 9 16.33 3.59 7.10
N ILE A 10 16.98 2.44 6.91
CA ILE A 10 18.45 2.32 7.01
C ILE A 10 19.12 3.16 5.91
N LYS A 11 18.65 3.07 4.66
CA LYS A 11 19.15 3.89 3.55
C LYS A 11 18.96 5.39 3.84
N TRP A 12 17.77 5.77 4.35
CA TRP A 12 17.49 7.15 4.73
C TRP A 12 18.45 7.63 5.82
N LYS A 13 18.68 6.83 6.87
CA LYS A 13 19.59 7.20 7.97
C LYS A 13 21.01 7.49 7.46
N SER A 14 21.53 6.70 6.52
CA SER A 14 22.89 6.79 5.99
C SER A 14 23.05 7.77 4.83
N SER A 15 21.97 8.39 4.35
CA SER A 15 22.02 9.31 3.21
C SER A 15 22.66 10.66 3.58
N GLU A 16 23.64 11.11 2.82
CA GLU A 16 24.25 12.46 2.96
C GLU A 16 23.24 13.58 2.67
N GLU A 17 22.27 13.32 1.76
CA GLU A 17 21.20 14.25 1.41
C GLU A 17 19.95 14.08 2.27
N ARG A 18 20.05 13.38 3.41
CA ARG A 18 18.94 13.14 4.30
C ARG A 18 18.18 14.43 4.64
N LYS A 19 16.85 14.31 4.65
CA LYS A 19 15.91 15.31 5.13
C LYS A 19 15.07 14.67 6.23
N PRO A 20 14.38 15.44 7.10
CA PRO A 20 13.35 14.85 7.97
C PRO A 20 12.42 13.94 7.18
N LEU A 21 12.11 12.77 7.73
CA LEU A 21 11.29 11.77 7.05
C LEU A 21 9.83 11.90 7.45
N VAL A 22 8.94 11.85 6.48
CA VAL A 22 7.49 11.82 6.70
C VAL A 22 6.94 10.49 6.19
N MET A 23 6.45 9.66 7.11
CA MET A 23 5.83 8.38 6.81
C MET A 23 4.34 8.54 6.56
N ARG A 24 3.87 8.09 5.41
CA ARG A 24 2.46 8.13 5.00
C ARG A 24 1.89 6.71 4.91
N GLY A 25 0.59 6.60 4.88
CA GLY A 25 -0.13 5.32 4.71
C GLY A 25 -1.38 5.26 5.56
N ALA A 26 -2.25 4.33 5.26
CA ALA A 26 -3.51 4.13 5.95
C ALA A 26 -3.31 3.98 7.48
N ARG A 27 -4.37 4.23 8.23
CA ARG A 27 -4.36 3.99 9.68
C ARG A 27 -4.10 2.51 9.98
N GLN A 28 -3.36 2.22 11.05
CA GLN A 28 -3.08 0.86 11.55
C GLN A 28 -2.23 -0.04 10.63
N VAL A 29 -1.54 0.51 9.62
CA VAL A 29 -0.56 -0.24 8.80
C VAL A 29 0.79 -0.46 9.51
N GLY A 30 0.93 0.02 10.75
CA GLY A 30 2.11 -0.20 11.60
C GLY A 30 3.17 0.88 11.55
N LYS A 31 2.85 2.13 11.19
CA LYS A 31 3.80 3.27 11.17
C LYS A 31 4.46 3.50 12.52
N THR A 32 3.68 3.66 13.59
CA THR A 32 4.17 3.88 14.96
C THR A 32 5.10 2.76 15.42
N TRP A 33 4.69 1.50 15.19
CA TRP A 33 5.54 0.35 15.53
C TRP A 33 6.87 0.40 14.78
N LEU A 34 6.84 0.69 13.49
CA LEU A 34 8.03 0.74 12.63
C LEU A 34 9.01 1.83 13.07
N MET A 35 8.52 3.02 13.44
CA MET A 35 9.35 4.12 13.95
C MET A 35 10.04 3.75 15.27
N LYS A 36 9.28 3.17 16.22
CA LYS A 36 9.83 2.73 17.53
C LYS A 36 10.83 1.59 17.37
N GLU A 37 10.52 0.58 16.55
CA GLU A 37 11.42 -0.53 16.21
C GLU A 37 12.72 -0.03 15.58
N PHE A 38 12.62 0.92 14.66
CA PHE A 38 13.79 1.53 14.05
C PHE A 38 14.62 2.34 15.04
N GLY A 39 13.98 3.14 15.90
CA GLY A 39 14.65 3.88 16.97
C GLY A 39 15.38 2.95 17.95
N GLN A 40 14.72 1.87 18.37
CA GLN A 40 15.28 0.93 19.32
C GLN A 40 16.47 0.13 18.79
N ASN A 41 16.48 -0.24 17.50
CA ASN A 41 17.50 -1.15 16.97
C ASN A 41 18.63 -0.44 16.20
N TYR A 42 18.44 0.83 15.81
CA TYR A 42 19.38 1.52 14.94
C TYR A 42 19.90 2.86 15.50
N TYR A 43 19.47 3.26 16.71
CA TYR A 43 19.95 4.45 17.42
C TYR A 43 20.36 4.08 18.85
N ASP A 44 21.13 4.97 19.50
CA ASP A 44 21.50 4.80 20.91
C ASP A 44 20.25 4.97 21.80
N SER A 45 19.34 5.89 21.42
CA SER A 45 18.03 6.13 22.05
C SER A 45 17.04 6.69 21.05
N TYR A 46 15.76 6.74 21.43
CA TYR A 46 14.74 7.51 20.70
C TYR A 46 13.80 8.20 21.67
N VAL A 47 13.29 9.35 21.26
CA VAL A 47 12.22 10.08 21.96
C VAL A 47 10.95 10.06 21.11
N TYR A 48 9.80 9.88 21.77
CA TYR A 48 8.51 9.71 21.10
C TYR A 48 7.51 10.72 21.61
N PHE A 49 6.91 11.49 20.71
CA PHE A 49 5.92 12.51 20.98
C PHE A 49 4.68 12.25 20.12
N ASN A 50 3.50 12.18 20.77
CA ASN A 50 2.22 11.96 20.12
C ASN A 50 1.36 13.22 20.20
N PHE A 51 1.12 13.88 19.08
CA PHE A 51 0.36 15.14 19.04
C PHE A 51 -1.16 14.99 19.22
N ASP A 52 -1.69 13.76 19.16
CA ASP A 52 -3.10 13.49 19.49
C ASP A 52 -3.32 13.36 21.01
N GLU A 53 -2.29 12.92 21.75
CA GLU A 53 -2.38 12.68 23.20
C GLU A 53 -1.86 13.85 24.04
N GLU A 54 -0.95 14.67 23.51
CA GLU A 54 -0.17 15.66 24.25
C GLU A 54 -0.40 17.09 23.72
N ASP A 55 -1.52 17.72 24.07
CA ASP A 55 -1.86 19.07 23.59
C ASP A 55 -0.81 20.14 23.99
N GLU A 56 -0.09 19.95 25.08
CA GLU A 56 0.97 20.87 25.54
C GLU A 56 2.13 20.98 24.53
N LEU A 57 2.42 19.91 23.78
CA LEU A 57 3.45 19.90 22.74
C LEU A 57 3.16 20.92 21.64
N LYS A 58 1.90 21.14 21.30
CA LYS A 58 1.49 22.06 20.22
C LYS A 58 1.97 23.48 20.49
N SER A 59 1.92 23.92 21.75
CA SER A 59 2.35 25.25 22.18
C SER A 59 3.83 25.54 21.89
N ILE A 60 4.70 24.52 21.93
CA ILE A 60 6.13 24.65 21.64
C ILE A 60 6.35 25.05 20.18
N PHE A 61 5.62 24.43 19.27
CA PHE A 61 5.75 24.65 17.83
C PHE A 61 5.04 25.92 17.36
N GLU A 62 3.97 26.34 18.05
CA GLU A 62 3.28 27.61 17.81
C GLU A 62 4.16 28.81 18.24
N ALA A 63 4.82 28.71 19.41
CA ALA A 63 5.63 29.79 19.97
C ALA A 63 6.98 29.97 19.28
N ASN A 64 7.54 28.92 18.68
CA ASN A 64 8.91 28.97 18.16
C ASN A 64 9.11 28.08 16.93
N LYS A 65 9.90 28.59 15.97
CA LYS A 65 10.32 27.87 14.76
C LYS A 65 11.81 27.55 14.73
N ASN A 66 12.54 27.85 15.82
CA ASN A 66 13.96 27.54 15.94
C ASN A 66 14.13 26.06 16.35
N PRO A 67 14.68 25.17 15.50
CA PRO A 67 14.76 23.76 15.79
C PRO A 67 15.63 23.44 17.03
N HIS A 68 16.73 24.20 17.28
CA HIS A 68 17.56 23.97 18.45
C HIS A 68 16.80 24.28 19.75
N ARG A 69 16.00 25.37 19.77
CA ARG A 69 15.16 25.68 20.93
C ARG A 69 14.06 24.64 21.14
N ILE A 70 13.48 24.13 20.05
CA ILE A 70 12.50 23.03 20.11
C ILE A 70 13.16 21.79 20.72
N ILE A 71 14.34 21.38 20.25
CA ILE A 71 15.06 20.21 20.80
C ILE A 71 15.39 20.38 22.28
N GLU A 72 15.76 21.58 22.74
CA GLU A 72 15.97 21.84 24.18
C GLU A 72 14.70 21.58 24.98
N LEU A 73 13.56 22.12 24.54
CA LEU A 73 12.26 21.95 25.21
C LEU A 73 11.80 20.49 25.18
N LEU A 74 11.93 19.83 24.04
CA LEU A 74 11.59 18.41 23.90
C LEU A 74 12.48 17.51 24.77
N SER A 75 13.77 17.87 24.93
CA SER A 75 14.67 17.15 25.85
C SER A 75 14.23 17.28 27.32
N MET A 76 13.72 18.45 27.72
CA MET A 76 13.17 18.66 29.06
C MET A 76 11.90 17.84 29.32
N ILE A 77 11.01 17.75 28.31
CA ILE A 77 9.78 16.97 28.39
C ILE A 77 10.08 15.47 28.42
N ALA A 78 10.99 15.00 27.56
CA ALA A 78 11.39 13.60 27.51
C ALA A 78 12.18 13.15 28.75
N GLY A 79 12.71 14.10 29.55
CA GLY A 79 13.57 13.81 30.69
C GLY A 79 14.95 13.24 30.31
N GLU A 80 15.31 13.31 29.03
CA GLU A 80 16.60 12.86 28.50
C GLU A 80 17.13 13.81 27.42
N LYS A 81 18.45 13.84 27.25
CA LYS A 81 19.09 14.72 26.29
C LYS A 81 18.99 14.12 24.88
N ILE A 82 18.43 14.89 23.95
CA ILE A 82 18.38 14.55 22.54
C ILE A 82 19.74 14.88 21.92
N LEU A 83 20.49 13.85 21.51
CA LEU A 83 21.82 13.97 20.95
C LEU A 83 21.80 13.90 19.41
N PRO A 84 22.55 14.80 18.71
CA PRO A 84 22.68 14.72 17.27
C PRO A 84 23.13 13.33 16.82
N GLU A 85 22.55 12.81 15.71
CA GLU A 85 22.85 11.53 15.06
C GLU A 85 22.63 10.27 15.93
N LYS A 86 22.56 10.41 17.25
CA LYS A 86 22.43 9.32 18.22
C LYS A 86 21.01 9.05 18.69
N THR A 87 20.21 10.11 18.84
CA THR A 87 18.83 10.02 19.29
C THR A 87 17.88 10.24 18.11
N LEU A 88 16.99 9.29 17.87
CA LEU A 88 15.90 9.46 16.90
C LEU A 88 14.76 10.23 17.52
N VAL A 89 14.32 11.32 16.88
CA VAL A 89 13.14 12.07 17.27
C VAL A 89 11.94 11.58 16.47
N ILE A 90 10.91 11.10 17.15
CA ILE A 90 9.69 10.57 16.53
C ILE A 90 8.51 11.49 16.85
N PHE A 91 7.88 12.01 15.79
CA PHE A 91 6.64 12.78 15.84
C PHE A 91 5.49 11.94 15.28
N ASP A 92 4.62 11.45 16.13
CA ASP A 92 3.46 10.67 15.72
C ASP A 92 2.19 11.53 15.69
N GLU A 93 1.25 11.17 14.81
CA GLU A 93 0.01 11.90 14.52
C GLU A 93 0.25 13.41 14.28
N ILE A 94 1.33 13.72 13.51
CA ILE A 94 1.80 15.10 13.27
C ILE A 94 0.74 15.98 12.59
N GLN A 95 -0.29 15.41 11.95
CA GLN A 95 -1.41 16.18 11.39
C GLN A 95 -2.21 16.94 12.45
N GLU A 96 -2.14 16.54 13.71
CA GLU A 96 -2.80 17.25 14.82
C GLU A 96 -2.06 18.54 15.23
N CYS A 97 -0.83 18.75 14.68
CA CYS A 97 -0.04 19.96 14.87
C CYS A 97 0.58 20.43 13.54
N PRO A 98 -0.15 21.22 12.71
CA PRO A 98 0.36 21.73 11.44
C PRO A 98 1.64 22.55 11.59
N GLU A 99 1.86 23.22 12.71
CA GLU A 99 3.05 23.99 13.03
C GLU A 99 4.28 23.08 13.15
N ALA A 100 4.14 21.90 13.79
CA ALA A 100 5.21 20.91 13.86
C ALA A 100 5.59 20.39 12.46
N LEU A 101 4.60 20.09 11.60
CA LEU A 101 4.83 19.70 10.22
C LEU A 101 5.61 20.79 9.44
N ASN A 102 5.18 22.05 9.59
CA ASN A 102 5.88 23.19 8.97
C ASN A 102 7.30 23.41 9.50
N THR A 103 7.58 22.98 10.73
CA THR A 103 8.89 23.14 11.34
C THR A 103 9.92 22.18 10.77
N LEU A 104 9.52 21.07 10.17
CA LEU A 104 10.43 20.09 9.54
C LEU A 104 11.38 20.74 8.53
N LYS A 105 10.96 21.78 7.79
CA LYS A 105 11.85 22.52 6.89
C LYS A 105 13.03 23.17 7.62
N TYR A 106 12.78 23.71 8.80
CA TYR A 106 13.84 24.36 9.59
C TYR A 106 14.80 23.35 10.21
N PHE A 107 14.33 22.13 10.54
CA PHE A 107 15.24 21.03 10.87
C PHE A 107 16.17 20.73 9.71
N LYS A 108 15.67 20.63 8.46
CA LYS A 108 16.54 20.44 7.29
C LYS A 108 17.56 21.55 7.11
N GLU A 109 17.13 22.82 7.27
CA GLU A 109 17.97 23.98 6.96
C GLU A 109 19.02 24.30 8.03
N LYS A 110 18.68 24.05 9.32
CA LYS A 110 19.45 24.60 10.47
C LYS A 110 19.87 23.58 11.51
N ALA A 111 19.34 22.36 11.47
CA ALA A 111 19.53 21.35 12.50
C ALA A 111 19.40 19.93 11.93
N ASN A 112 19.94 19.70 10.71
CA ASN A 112 19.82 18.41 10.01
C ASN A 112 20.60 17.28 10.69
N GLU A 113 21.47 17.60 11.65
CA GLU A 113 22.14 16.65 12.53
C GLU A 113 21.17 15.91 13.46
N TYR A 114 19.98 16.47 13.74
CA TYR A 114 18.93 15.77 14.46
C TYR A 114 18.08 14.94 13.50
N HIS A 115 18.04 13.65 13.72
CA HIS A 115 17.25 12.74 12.89
C HIS A 115 15.79 12.76 13.33
N VAL A 116 14.93 13.26 12.46
CA VAL A 116 13.48 13.41 12.75
C VAL A 116 12.67 12.52 11.80
N ILE A 117 11.82 11.68 12.36
CA ILE A 117 10.78 10.95 11.62
C ILE A 117 9.41 11.40 12.12
N ALA A 118 8.55 11.76 11.19
CA ALA A 118 7.16 12.11 11.48
C ALA A 118 6.22 11.11 10.81
N ALA A 119 5.10 10.82 11.45
CA ALA A 119 4.04 9.99 10.86
C ALA A 119 2.66 10.59 11.14
N GLY A 120 1.72 10.24 10.27
CA GLY A 120 0.31 10.56 10.46
C GLY A 120 -0.57 9.80 9.48
N SER A 121 -1.78 9.48 9.92
CA SER A 121 -2.72 8.65 9.15
C SER A 121 -3.41 9.39 8.01
N LEU A 122 -3.51 10.72 8.08
CA LEU A 122 -4.19 11.58 7.10
C LEU A 122 -3.24 12.57 6.43
N LEU A 123 -1.93 12.36 6.54
CA LEU A 123 -0.93 13.27 5.97
C LEU A 123 -1.10 13.46 4.47
N GLY A 124 -1.47 12.43 3.71
CA GLY A 124 -1.76 12.55 2.28
C GLY A 124 -2.84 13.61 1.97
N THR A 125 -3.87 13.70 2.80
CA THR A 125 -4.96 14.67 2.63
C THR A 125 -4.56 16.10 3.02
N LEU A 126 -3.69 16.25 4.01
CA LEU A 126 -3.12 17.55 4.41
C LEU A 126 -2.10 18.06 3.38
N LEU A 127 -1.31 17.16 2.81
CA LEU A 127 -0.30 17.48 1.80
C LEU A 127 -0.92 18.01 0.51
N ALA A 128 -2.18 17.67 0.23
CA ALA A 128 -2.95 18.20 -0.89
C ALA A 128 -3.41 19.67 -0.70
N LYS A 129 -3.27 20.24 0.52
CA LYS A 129 -3.66 21.63 0.80
C LYS A 129 -2.48 22.59 0.65
N PRO A 130 -2.58 23.67 -0.19
CA PRO A 130 -1.41 24.48 -0.61
C PRO A 130 -0.67 25.25 0.50
N LYS A 131 -1.22 25.35 1.73
CA LYS A 131 -0.71 26.27 2.77
C LYS A 131 0.18 25.65 3.85
N SER A 132 0.44 24.34 3.87
CA SER A 132 1.06 23.72 5.05
C SER A 132 2.07 22.61 4.82
N TYR A 133 2.76 22.58 3.67
CA TYR A 133 3.69 21.50 3.43
C TYR A 133 5.11 22.00 3.11
N PRO A 134 6.16 21.46 3.77
CA PRO A 134 7.55 21.81 3.50
C PRO A 134 8.04 21.15 2.19
N VAL A 135 7.52 21.62 1.05
CA VAL A 135 7.84 21.10 -0.29
C VAL A 135 9.35 21.05 -0.50
N GLY A 136 9.86 19.89 -0.89
CA GLY A 136 11.27 19.67 -1.18
C GLY A 136 12.19 19.59 0.06
N MET A 137 11.67 19.83 1.27
CA MET A 137 12.46 19.86 2.53
C MET A 137 12.30 18.61 3.39
N VAL A 138 11.53 17.62 2.95
CA VAL A 138 11.35 16.33 3.61
C VAL A 138 11.50 15.19 2.63
N ASN A 139 11.88 14.02 3.13
CA ASN A 139 11.75 12.75 2.42
C ASN A 139 10.37 12.14 2.73
N LEU A 140 9.82 11.41 1.77
CA LEU A 140 8.54 10.73 1.93
C LEU A 140 8.75 9.22 1.88
N LEU A 141 8.06 8.48 2.75
CA LEU A 141 8.03 7.02 2.73
C LEU A 141 6.59 6.54 2.90
N ASP A 142 6.11 5.81 1.91
CA ASP A 142 4.79 5.21 1.95
C ASP A 142 4.84 3.85 2.63
N ILE A 143 3.98 3.65 3.64
CA ILE A 143 3.85 2.40 4.37
C ILE A 143 2.55 1.73 3.98
N PHE A 144 2.68 0.52 3.47
CA PHE A 144 1.57 -0.33 3.02
C PHE A 144 1.27 -1.42 4.06
N PRO A 145 0.14 -2.15 3.97
CA PRO A 145 -0.04 -3.41 4.68
C PRO A 145 1.09 -4.39 4.39
N LEU A 146 1.27 -5.41 5.22
CA LEU A 146 2.29 -6.44 4.97
C LEU A 146 2.11 -7.04 3.58
N THR A 147 3.21 -7.17 2.85
CA THR A 147 3.28 -7.88 1.59
C THR A 147 3.28 -9.40 1.82
N PHE A 148 3.13 -10.19 0.77
CA PHE A 148 3.07 -11.65 0.91
C PHE A 148 4.36 -12.24 1.51
N ASP A 149 5.52 -11.74 1.14
CA ASP A 149 6.82 -12.14 1.69
C ASP A 149 6.93 -11.80 3.20
N GLU A 150 6.53 -10.60 3.63
CA GLU A 150 6.46 -10.20 5.04
C GLU A 150 5.48 -11.07 5.84
N PHE A 151 4.32 -11.40 5.25
CA PHE A 151 3.36 -12.33 5.83
C PHE A 151 3.93 -13.74 5.96
N LEU A 152 4.60 -14.23 4.92
CA LEU A 152 5.21 -15.56 4.90
C LEU A 152 6.32 -15.66 5.96
N GLU A 153 7.20 -14.66 6.06
CA GLU A 153 8.23 -14.60 7.11
C GLU A 153 7.61 -14.63 8.51
N ALA A 154 6.50 -13.94 8.72
CA ALA A 154 5.83 -13.90 10.01
C ALA A 154 5.11 -15.22 10.37
N THR A 155 4.66 -16.00 9.39
CA THR A 155 3.80 -17.18 9.60
C THR A 155 4.50 -18.51 9.48
N ASP A 156 5.53 -18.60 8.60
CA ASP A 156 6.33 -19.80 8.33
C ASP A 156 7.74 -19.41 7.83
N GLY A 157 8.66 -19.16 8.75
CA GLY A 157 10.01 -18.72 8.42
C GLY A 157 10.83 -19.74 7.61
N ALA A 158 10.54 -21.05 7.72
CA ALA A 158 11.22 -22.07 6.92
C ALA A 158 10.74 -22.01 5.45
N LEU A 159 9.43 -21.86 5.23
CA LEU A 159 8.88 -21.71 3.90
C LEU A 159 9.29 -20.37 3.28
N PHE A 160 9.41 -19.30 4.10
CA PHE A 160 9.95 -18.01 3.66
C PHE A 160 11.40 -18.13 3.18
N SER A 161 12.28 -18.87 3.89
CA SER A 161 13.66 -19.09 3.47
C SER A 161 13.73 -19.79 2.10
N TYR A 162 12.85 -20.77 1.88
CA TYR A 162 12.71 -21.40 0.56
C TYR A 162 12.21 -20.41 -0.50
N TYR A 163 11.16 -19.61 -0.19
CA TYR A 163 10.62 -18.60 -1.08
C TYR A 163 11.67 -17.58 -1.52
N GLU A 164 12.53 -17.12 -0.58
CA GLU A 164 13.62 -16.20 -0.89
C GLU A 164 14.66 -16.82 -1.84
N SER A 165 14.91 -18.12 -1.74
CA SER A 165 15.86 -18.82 -2.59
C SER A 165 15.40 -19.04 -4.03
N ILE A 166 14.11 -18.80 -4.33
CA ILE A 166 13.55 -19.01 -5.68
C ILE A 166 14.17 -18.00 -6.66
N GLN A 167 14.79 -18.54 -7.70
CA GLN A 167 15.44 -17.77 -8.76
C GLN A 167 14.59 -17.70 -10.04
N LYS A 168 15.01 -16.85 -10.96
CA LYS A 168 14.42 -16.73 -12.30
C LYS A 168 14.44 -18.09 -13.02
N GLU A 169 13.32 -18.41 -13.71
CA GLU A 169 13.15 -19.64 -14.48
C GLU A 169 13.23 -20.96 -13.70
N GLN A 170 13.21 -20.87 -12.37
CA GLN A 170 13.28 -22.07 -11.53
C GLN A 170 11.94 -22.81 -11.51
N GLN A 171 11.99 -24.12 -11.78
CA GLN A 171 10.88 -25.03 -11.49
C GLN A 171 10.78 -25.26 -10.00
N ILE A 172 9.59 -25.03 -9.46
CA ILE A 172 9.31 -25.18 -8.03
C ILE A 172 8.76 -26.59 -7.80
N GLU A 173 9.36 -27.31 -6.89
CA GLU A 173 8.93 -28.66 -6.51
C GLU A 173 7.48 -28.64 -6.00
N GLU A 174 6.69 -29.64 -6.40
CA GLU A 174 5.25 -29.69 -6.14
C GLU A 174 4.89 -29.51 -4.67
N ILE A 175 5.66 -30.09 -3.77
CA ILE A 175 5.43 -29.96 -2.32
C ILE A 175 5.53 -28.51 -1.86
N PHE A 176 6.52 -27.76 -2.33
CA PHE A 176 6.69 -26.34 -1.97
C PHE A 176 5.70 -25.47 -2.71
N HIS A 177 5.40 -25.78 -3.98
CA HIS A 177 4.35 -25.09 -4.74
C HIS A 177 3.00 -25.16 -4.01
N ASN A 178 2.59 -26.34 -3.55
CA ASN A 178 1.34 -26.53 -2.84
C ASN A 178 1.31 -25.79 -1.49
N ARG A 179 2.41 -25.81 -0.72
CA ARG A 179 2.52 -25.06 0.53
C ARG A 179 2.46 -23.54 0.31
N LEU A 180 3.12 -23.02 -0.72
CA LEU A 180 3.09 -21.61 -1.08
C LEU A 180 1.71 -21.18 -1.57
N LEU A 181 0.98 -22.05 -2.30
CA LEU A 181 -0.42 -21.81 -2.67
C LEU A 181 -1.36 -21.81 -1.45
N GLU A 182 -1.10 -22.66 -0.46
CA GLU A 182 -1.85 -22.64 0.80
C GLU A 182 -1.59 -21.32 1.55
N ALA A 183 -0.33 -20.90 1.66
CA ALA A 183 0.02 -19.62 2.25
C ALA A 183 -0.62 -18.43 1.49
N TYR A 184 -0.66 -18.47 0.16
CA TYR A 184 -1.38 -17.50 -0.66
C TYR A 184 -2.88 -17.47 -0.36
N ASN A 185 -3.54 -18.61 -0.26
CA ASN A 185 -4.96 -18.68 0.09
C ASN A 185 -5.20 -18.11 1.50
N ASN A 186 -4.32 -18.41 2.46
CA ASN A 186 -4.37 -17.82 3.79
C ASN A 186 -4.20 -16.29 3.74
N TYR A 187 -3.29 -15.79 2.92
CA TYR A 187 -3.12 -14.34 2.73
C TYR A 187 -4.38 -13.68 2.14
N LEU A 188 -5.08 -14.32 1.21
CA LEU A 188 -6.35 -13.79 0.69
C LEU A 188 -7.42 -13.65 1.78
N ILE A 189 -7.40 -14.53 2.80
CA ILE A 189 -8.34 -14.48 3.92
C ILE A 189 -7.94 -13.44 4.94
N ILE A 190 -6.66 -13.38 5.28
CA ILE A 190 -6.12 -12.61 6.41
C ILE A 190 -5.79 -11.18 5.98
N GLY A 191 -5.23 -11.01 4.77
CA GLY A 191 -4.66 -9.76 4.30
C GLY A 191 -3.31 -9.46 4.91
N GLY A 192 -2.85 -8.22 4.70
CA GLY A 192 -1.60 -7.69 5.21
C GLY A 192 -1.75 -6.73 6.39
N MET A 193 -2.94 -6.54 6.96
CA MET A 193 -3.09 -5.67 8.13
C MET A 193 -2.35 -6.27 9.34
N PRO A 194 -1.44 -5.49 9.99
CA PRO A 194 -0.57 -6.02 11.05
C PRO A 194 -1.31 -6.74 12.17
N GLU A 195 -2.45 -6.21 12.61
CA GLU A 195 -3.25 -6.81 13.68
C GLU A 195 -3.87 -8.14 13.24
N CYS A 196 -4.37 -8.22 12.00
CA CYS A 196 -4.89 -9.45 11.41
C CYS A 196 -3.79 -10.52 11.33
N VAL A 197 -2.60 -10.16 10.84
CA VAL A 197 -1.46 -11.09 10.75
C VAL A 197 -0.99 -11.52 12.14
N SER A 198 -0.89 -10.62 13.12
CA SER A 198 -0.53 -10.94 14.50
C SER A 198 -1.52 -11.90 15.14
N SER A 199 -2.82 -11.68 14.95
CA SER A 199 -3.88 -12.57 15.44
C SER A 199 -3.77 -13.96 14.80
N TRP A 200 -3.53 -14.01 13.49
CA TRP A 200 -3.34 -15.27 12.77
C TRP A 200 -2.10 -16.02 13.26
N VAL A 201 -0.96 -15.35 13.43
CA VAL A 201 0.27 -15.99 13.96
C VAL A 201 0.01 -16.61 15.31
N LYS A 202 -0.71 -15.90 16.19
CA LYS A 202 -0.93 -16.31 17.57
C LYS A 202 -1.99 -17.41 17.73
N TYR A 203 -3.12 -17.29 16.99
CA TYR A 203 -4.30 -18.10 17.26
C TYR A 203 -4.65 -19.08 16.14
N LYS A 204 -4.18 -18.85 14.91
CA LYS A 204 -4.55 -19.63 13.71
C LYS A 204 -6.07 -19.75 13.52
N ASP A 205 -6.82 -18.73 13.96
CA ASP A 205 -8.27 -18.69 13.98
C ASP A 205 -8.80 -17.63 12.99
N PRO A 206 -9.37 -18.04 11.85
CA PRO A 206 -9.90 -17.09 10.85
C PRO A 206 -11.13 -16.32 11.35
N ALA A 207 -11.87 -16.81 12.36
CA ALA A 207 -13.00 -16.08 12.91
C ALA A 207 -12.54 -14.83 13.70
N LYS A 208 -11.46 -14.95 14.48
CA LYS A 208 -10.84 -13.81 15.15
C LYS A 208 -10.33 -12.79 14.16
N VAL A 209 -9.69 -13.23 13.07
CA VAL A 209 -9.24 -12.31 12.00
C VAL A 209 -10.43 -11.58 11.38
N SER A 210 -11.53 -12.28 11.08
CA SER A 210 -12.73 -11.66 10.52
C SER A 210 -13.36 -10.62 11.47
N GLN A 211 -13.27 -10.84 12.79
CA GLN A 211 -13.71 -9.86 13.79
C GLN A 211 -12.84 -8.59 13.71
N ILE A 212 -11.51 -8.73 13.70
CA ILE A 212 -10.57 -7.61 13.57
C ILE A 212 -10.81 -6.84 12.26
N GLN A 213 -10.99 -7.56 11.14
CA GLN A 213 -11.30 -6.93 9.85
C GLN A 213 -12.57 -6.08 9.90
N ARG A 214 -13.61 -6.55 10.58
CA ARG A 214 -14.85 -5.80 10.81
C ARG A 214 -14.57 -4.52 11.60
N GLU A 215 -13.89 -4.64 12.73
CA GLU A 215 -13.54 -3.51 13.61
C GLU A 215 -12.71 -2.47 12.87
N LEU A 216 -11.73 -2.90 12.04
CA LEU A 216 -10.94 -2.02 11.20
C LEU A 216 -11.80 -1.21 10.22
N ILE A 217 -12.74 -1.87 9.54
CA ILE A 217 -13.64 -1.21 8.58
C ILE A 217 -14.54 -0.20 9.31
N GLU A 218 -15.09 -0.55 10.48
CA GLU A 218 -15.90 0.33 11.30
C GLU A 218 -15.09 1.57 11.76
N ILE A 219 -13.83 1.40 12.16
CA ILE A 219 -12.93 2.50 12.51
C ILE A 219 -12.74 3.43 11.33
N TYR A 220 -12.47 2.89 10.13
CA TYR A 220 -12.28 3.72 8.92
C TYR A 220 -13.56 4.49 8.56
N GLU A 221 -14.72 3.84 8.59
CA GLU A 221 -16.00 4.49 8.31
C GLU A 221 -16.31 5.61 9.32
N ASN A 222 -15.94 5.43 10.60
CA ASN A 222 -16.07 6.45 11.63
C ASN A 222 -15.09 7.63 11.42
N ASP A 223 -13.86 7.36 10.97
CA ASP A 223 -12.88 8.41 10.68
C ASP A 223 -13.31 9.32 9.52
N PHE A 224 -14.09 8.82 8.56
CA PHE A 224 -14.64 9.65 7.48
C PHE A 224 -15.48 10.81 8.00
N SER A 225 -16.17 10.62 9.13
CA SER A 225 -17.05 11.62 9.71
C SER A 225 -16.31 12.68 10.54
N LYS A 226 -15.14 12.37 11.11
CA LYS A 226 -14.39 13.31 11.98
C LYS A 226 -13.74 14.46 11.22
N HIS A 227 -13.24 14.23 10.02
CA HIS A 227 -12.34 15.16 9.33
C HIS A 227 -12.94 15.92 8.14
N ASN A 228 -14.16 15.59 7.69
CA ASN A 228 -14.65 16.04 6.38
C ASN A 228 -15.99 16.79 6.39
N GLY A 229 -16.59 17.03 7.54
CA GLY A 229 -17.95 17.60 7.66
C GLY A 229 -19.03 16.65 7.09
N LYS A 230 -20.29 16.85 7.47
CA LYS A 230 -21.39 15.88 7.20
C LYS A 230 -21.60 15.55 5.72
N VAL A 231 -21.46 16.51 4.81
CA VAL A 231 -21.77 16.28 3.38
C VAL A 231 -20.68 15.47 2.69
N ASN A 232 -19.41 15.80 2.94
CA ASN A 232 -18.28 15.07 2.34
C ASN A 232 -18.13 13.68 2.94
N SER A 233 -18.35 13.50 4.24
CA SER A 233 -18.31 12.17 4.90
C SER A 233 -19.27 11.19 4.27
N GLY A 234 -20.50 11.61 3.96
CA GLY A 234 -21.48 10.77 3.28
C GLY A 234 -21.03 10.34 1.88
N ARG A 235 -20.37 11.25 1.12
CA ARG A 235 -19.84 10.94 -0.22
C ARG A 235 -18.67 9.97 -0.16
N ILE A 236 -17.75 10.16 0.80
CA ILE A 236 -16.60 9.27 1.04
C ILE A 236 -17.09 7.87 1.38
N LEU A 237 -18.06 7.75 2.29
CA LEU A 237 -18.66 6.47 2.66
C LEU A 237 -19.36 5.79 1.48
N MET A 238 -20.11 6.53 0.66
CA MET A 238 -20.74 5.98 -0.54
C MET A 238 -19.72 5.43 -1.52
N VAL A 239 -18.65 6.18 -1.80
CA VAL A 239 -17.57 5.71 -2.68
C VAL A 239 -16.93 4.45 -2.11
N PHE A 240 -16.50 4.47 -0.84
CA PHE A 240 -15.83 3.34 -0.19
C PHE A 240 -16.69 2.06 -0.24
N ARG A 241 -17.97 2.17 0.12
CA ARG A 241 -18.90 1.01 0.09
C ARG A 241 -19.24 0.54 -1.33
N SER A 242 -19.12 1.39 -2.34
CA SER A 242 -19.40 1.02 -3.72
C SER A 242 -18.32 0.14 -4.36
N ILE A 243 -17.08 0.11 -3.81
CA ILE A 243 -15.92 -0.53 -4.45
C ILE A 243 -16.17 -2.00 -4.76
N VAL A 244 -16.77 -2.76 -3.83
CA VAL A 244 -17.08 -4.17 -4.06
C VAL A 244 -18.00 -4.35 -5.27
N ALA A 245 -19.08 -3.56 -5.35
CA ALA A 245 -20.00 -3.61 -6.48
C ALA A 245 -19.38 -3.12 -7.81
N GLN A 246 -18.44 -2.19 -7.74
CA GLN A 246 -17.67 -1.71 -8.90
C GLN A 246 -16.76 -2.81 -9.43
N LEU A 247 -15.99 -3.47 -8.55
CA LEU A 247 -15.07 -4.54 -8.91
C LEU A 247 -15.80 -5.83 -9.34
N ALA A 248 -17.01 -6.09 -8.80
CA ALA A 248 -17.82 -7.27 -9.19
C ALA A 248 -18.37 -7.16 -10.62
N LYS A 249 -18.54 -5.94 -11.12
CA LYS A 249 -18.93 -5.70 -12.51
C LYS A 249 -17.66 -5.68 -13.34
N SER A 250 -17.63 -6.42 -14.43
CA SER A 250 -16.54 -6.37 -15.40
C SER A 250 -16.55 -5.02 -16.14
N ASN A 251 -16.44 -3.94 -15.37
CA ASN A 251 -16.40 -2.59 -15.89
C ASN A 251 -14.96 -2.21 -16.24
N GLU A 252 -14.77 -1.67 -17.41
CA GLU A 252 -13.48 -1.17 -17.87
C GLU A 252 -12.98 0.04 -17.07
N LYS A 253 -13.84 0.69 -16.26
CA LYS A 253 -13.53 1.87 -15.46
C LYS A 253 -14.49 2.09 -14.30
N PHE A 254 -14.10 2.94 -13.35
CA PHE A 254 -14.97 3.39 -12.26
C PHE A 254 -16.21 4.13 -12.79
N MET A 255 -17.38 3.74 -12.29
CA MET A 255 -18.68 4.25 -12.73
C MET A 255 -19.35 5.09 -11.63
N TYR A 256 -19.39 6.41 -11.77
CA TYR A 256 -20.02 7.32 -10.79
C TYR A 256 -21.51 7.00 -10.57
N GLY A 257 -22.22 6.59 -11.63
CA GLY A 257 -23.60 6.14 -11.55
C GLY A 257 -23.83 4.86 -10.73
N ALA A 258 -22.79 4.06 -10.50
CA ALA A 258 -22.87 2.88 -9.63
C ALA A 258 -22.69 3.23 -8.14
N VAL A 259 -22.15 4.41 -7.81
CA VAL A 259 -22.13 4.96 -6.45
C VAL A 259 -23.52 5.41 -6.03
N ARG A 260 -24.17 6.18 -6.92
CA ARG A 260 -25.53 6.66 -6.77
C ARG A 260 -26.13 6.92 -8.16
N GLU A 261 -27.40 6.58 -8.36
CA GLU A 261 -28.12 6.87 -9.60
C GLU A 261 -28.02 8.37 -9.95
N GLY A 262 -27.66 8.66 -11.21
CA GLY A 262 -27.41 10.03 -11.69
C GLY A 262 -26.12 10.68 -11.17
N GLY A 263 -25.27 9.96 -10.43
CA GLY A 263 -24.01 10.47 -9.92
C GLY A 263 -23.01 10.82 -11.03
N ARG A 264 -22.29 11.93 -10.84
CA ARG A 264 -21.29 12.46 -11.79
C ARG A 264 -19.95 12.66 -11.10
N ALA A 265 -18.87 12.85 -11.88
CA ALA A 265 -17.52 13.09 -11.37
C ALA A 265 -17.47 14.20 -10.32
N ARG A 266 -18.06 15.36 -10.60
CA ARG A 266 -18.12 16.51 -9.67
C ARG A 266 -18.74 16.20 -8.30
N ASP A 267 -19.52 15.12 -8.18
CA ASP A 267 -20.19 14.75 -6.94
C ASP A 267 -19.28 13.93 -6.01
N PHE A 268 -18.28 13.22 -6.58
CA PHE A 268 -17.50 12.20 -5.87
C PHE A 268 -15.98 12.33 -6.02
N GLU A 269 -15.47 13.21 -6.90
CA GLU A 269 -14.05 13.32 -7.19
C GLU A 269 -13.23 13.69 -5.94
N GLU A 270 -13.70 14.68 -5.16
CA GLU A 270 -13.06 15.03 -3.87
C GLU A 270 -13.05 13.87 -2.87
N ALA A 271 -14.11 13.08 -2.84
CA ALA A 271 -14.21 11.91 -1.97
C ALA A 271 -13.23 10.81 -2.39
N ILE A 272 -13.07 10.61 -3.70
CA ILE A 272 -12.10 9.66 -4.26
C ILE A 272 -10.68 10.13 -3.95
N GLU A 273 -10.36 11.43 -4.21
CA GLU A 273 -9.05 12.00 -3.91
C GLU A 273 -8.71 11.85 -2.42
N TRP A 274 -9.69 12.07 -1.55
CA TRP A 274 -9.49 11.89 -0.12
C TRP A 274 -9.15 10.43 0.23
N LEU A 275 -9.91 9.44 -0.27
CA LEU A 275 -9.66 8.02 0.00
C LEU A 275 -8.31 7.55 -0.55
N VAL A 276 -7.92 8.01 -1.73
CA VAL A 276 -6.63 7.71 -2.33
C VAL A 276 -5.49 8.34 -1.53
N SER A 277 -5.62 9.63 -1.18
CA SER A 277 -4.64 10.36 -0.38
C SER A 277 -4.49 9.82 1.04
N ALA A 278 -5.58 9.30 1.63
CA ALA A 278 -5.56 8.61 2.92
C ALA A 278 -4.93 7.20 2.83
N GLY A 279 -4.60 6.73 1.64
CA GLY A 279 -4.02 5.40 1.40
C GLY A 279 -5.01 4.24 1.53
N MET A 280 -6.32 4.51 1.50
CA MET A 280 -7.38 3.49 1.66
C MET A 280 -7.81 2.86 0.34
N LEU A 281 -7.63 3.60 -0.76
CA LEU A 281 -7.86 3.11 -2.11
C LEU A 281 -6.63 3.35 -2.98
N ASN A 282 -6.42 2.43 -3.91
CA ASN A 282 -5.41 2.54 -4.95
C ASN A 282 -6.09 2.88 -6.27
N ARG A 283 -5.73 4.00 -6.88
CA ARG A 283 -6.20 4.39 -8.21
C ARG A 283 -5.24 3.86 -9.27
N VAL A 284 -5.78 3.12 -10.22
CA VAL A 284 -5.05 2.61 -11.39
C VAL A 284 -5.65 3.23 -12.64
N TYR A 285 -4.87 4.02 -13.38
CA TYR A 285 -5.32 4.71 -14.58
C TYR A 285 -5.31 3.79 -15.79
N ASN A 286 -6.27 3.99 -16.70
CA ASN A 286 -6.23 3.45 -18.04
C ASN A 286 -5.21 4.20 -18.88
N VAL A 287 -4.46 3.48 -19.73
CA VAL A 287 -3.57 4.10 -20.71
C VAL A 287 -4.16 4.00 -22.11
N SER A 288 -3.96 5.01 -22.94
CA SER A 288 -4.40 5.01 -24.34
C SER A 288 -3.51 4.17 -25.22
N LYS A 289 -2.23 3.98 -24.80
CA LYS A 289 -1.22 3.15 -25.46
C LYS A 289 -0.30 2.56 -24.40
N MET A 290 0.22 1.38 -24.66
CA MET A 290 1.24 0.72 -23.85
C MET A 290 2.63 1.01 -24.43
N GLU A 291 3.09 2.25 -24.32
CA GLU A 291 4.37 2.76 -24.82
C GLU A 291 5.11 3.54 -23.73
N HIS A 292 6.43 3.64 -23.84
CA HIS A 292 7.27 4.45 -22.96
C HIS A 292 7.27 5.94 -23.38
N PRO A 293 7.19 6.90 -22.46
CA PRO A 293 6.91 6.73 -21.02
C PRO A 293 5.41 6.52 -20.74
N LEU A 294 5.10 5.49 -19.95
CA LEU A 294 3.73 5.01 -19.74
C LEU A 294 2.78 6.12 -19.25
N THR A 295 3.26 6.99 -18.35
CA THR A 295 2.47 8.09 -17.78
C THR A 295 2.00 9.13 -18.79
N ALA A 296 2.70 9.27 -19.94
CA ALA A 296 2.28 10.19 -21.02
C ALA A 296 0.97 9.77 -21.69
N PHE A 297 0.56 8.54 -21.51
CA PHE A 297 -0.63 7.96 -22.12
C PHE A 297 -1.79 7.77 -21.13
N ASP A 298 -1.67 8.29 -19.89
CA ASP A 298 -2.73 8.21 -18.88
C ASP A 298 -4.02 8.88 -19.35
N LYS A 299 -5.14 8.16 -19.28
CA LYS A 299 -6.49 8.69 -19.42
C LYS A 299 -7.00 9.07 -18.03
N LEU A 300 -6.86 10.33 -17.64
CA LEU A 300 -7.17 10.79 -16.28
C LEU A 300 -8.64 10.62 -15.88
N ASP A 301 -9.54 10.54 -16.86
CA ASP A 301 -10.99 10.32 -16.68
C ASP A 301 -11.38 8.83 -16.63
N GLN A 302 -10.42 7.91 -16.79
CA GLN A 302 -10.65 6.47 -16.81
C GLN A 302 -9.70 5.78 -15.85
N PHE A 303 -10.24 5.27 -14.76
CA PHE A 303 -9.46 4.57 -13.74
C PHE A 303 -10.29 3.47 -13.08
N LYS A 304 -9.60 2.50 -12.49
CA LYS A 304 -10.15 1.51 -11.55
C LYS A 304 -9.74 1.90 -10.13
N LEU A 305 -10.54 1.53 -9.14
CA LEU A 305 -10.22 1.71 -7.72
C LEU A 305 -10.16 0.34 -7.05
N PHE A 306 -9.07 0.10 -6.33
CA PHE A 306 -8.83 -1.12 -5.57
C PHE A 306 -8.68 -0.79 -4.09
N VAL A 307 -9.07 -1.71 -3.21
CA VAL A 307 -8.84 -1.56 -1.77
C VAL A 307 -7.37 -1.80 -1.46
N PHE A 308 -6.82 -1.03 -0.54
CA PHE A 308 -5.41 -1.09 -0.17
C PHE A 308 -4.96 -2.42 0.47
N ASP A 309 -5.91 -3.22 0.98
CA ASP A 309 -5.67 -4.54 1.57
C ASP A 309 -6.66 -5.59 1.07
N THR A 310 -6.12 -6.74 0.64
CA THR A 310 -6.89 -7.83 0.05
C THR A 310 -7.81 -8.54 1.06
N GLY A 311 -7.36 -8.70 2.30
CA GLY A 311 -8.17 -9.30 3.37
C GLY A 311 -9.38 -8.44 3.74
N LEU A 312 -9.19 -7.12 3.77
CA LEU A 312 -10.29 -6.17 3.97
C LEU A 312 -11.27 -6.19 2.80
N LEU A 313 -10.79 -6.21 1.54
CA LEU A 313 -11.66 -6.35 0.37
C LEU A 313 -12.48 -7.64 0.43
N LYS A 314 -11.84 -8.77 0.77
CA LYS A 314 -12.50 -10.06 0.95
C LYS A 314 -13.61 -9.97 2.00
N HIS A 315 -13.34 -9.32 3.13
CA HIS A 315 -14.33 -9.14 4.20
C HIS A 315 -15.49 -8.23 3.76
N MET A 316 -15.19 -7.10 3.12
CA MET A 316 -16.19 -6.17 2.56
C MET A 316 -17.10 -6.85 1.54
N ALA A 317 -16.55 -7.78 0.74
CA ALA A 317 -17.30 -8.56 -0.25
C ALA A 317 -18.15 -9.68 0.37
N GLY A 318 -18.06 -9.92 1.68
CA GLY A 318 -18.80 -10.98 2.37
C GLY A 318 -18.40 -12.39 1.92
N ILE A 319 -17.17 -12.58 1.41
CA ILE A 319 -16.72 -13.89 0.94
C ILE A 319 -16.43 -14.78 2.15
N ASP A 320 -17.13 -15.93 2.22
CA ASP A 320 -16.86 -16.92 3.25
C ASP A 320 -15.47 -17.55 3.10
N ASN A 321 -14.80 -17.78 4.21
CA ASN A 321 -13.45 -18.33 4.22
C ASN A 321 -13.40 -19.72 3.57
N SER A 322 -14.47 -20.53 3.71
CA SER A 322 -14.57 -21.86 3.09
C SER A 322 -14.52 -21.80 1.56
N ALA A 323 -15.05 -20.75 0.95
CA ALA A 323 -15.00 -20.58 -0.51
C ALA A 323 -13.57 -20.52 -1.04
N ILE A 324 -12.67 -19.91 -0.28
CA ILE A 324 -11.24 -19.80 -0.63
C ILE A 324 -10.51 -21.11 -0.31
N LEU A 325 -10.74 -21.67 0.88
CA LEU A 325 -10.06 -22.88 1.38
C LEU A 325 -10.43 -24.14 0.59
N LEU A 326 -11.72 -24.28 0.25
CA LEU A 326 -12.23 -25.44 -0.50
C LEU A 326 -12.05 -25.29 -2.02
N LYS A 327 -11.36 -24.23 -2.45
CA LYS A 327 -11.09 -23.94 -3.87
C LYS A 327 -12.37 -23.87 -4.71
N SER A 328 -13.52 -23.52 -4.09
CA SER A 328 -14.78 -23.37 -4.81
C SER A 328 -14.72 -22.22 -5.82
N ASP A 329 -15.50 -22.32 -6.89
CA ASP A 329 -15.62 -21.22 -7.85
C ASP A 329 -16.63 -20.19 -7.32
N TYR A 330 -16.21 -18.92 -7.20
CA TYR A 330 -17.07 -17.81 -6.79
C TYR A 330 -16.81 -16.61 -7.69
N GLN A 331 -17.85 -15.83 -7.99
CA GLN A 331 -17.80 -14.78 -9.00
C GLN A 331 -16.78 -13.68 -8.71
N PHE A 332 -16.45 -13.41 -7.44
CA PHE A 332 -15.53 -12.35 -7.03
C PHE A 332 -14.05 -12.78 -7.01
N LYS A 333 -13.73 -13.99 -7.47
CA LYS A 333 -12.38 -14.54 -7.49
C LYS A 333 -11.40 -13.73 -8.35
N GLY A 334 -11.84 -13.26 -9.52
CA GLY A 334 -11.06 -12.40 -10.41
C GLY A 334 -10.66 -11.10 -9.73
N PRO A 335 -11.64 -10.26 -9.33
CA PRO A 335 -11.38 -8.99 -8.63
C PRO A 335 -10.51 -9.12 -7.38
N LEU A 336 -10.70 -10.17 -6.58
CA LEU A 336 -9.87 -10.41 -5.40
C LEU A 336 -8.42 -10.73 -5.78
N THR A 337 -8.22 -11.48 -6.88
CA THR A 337 -6.88 -11.81 -7.39
C THR A 337 -6.19 -10.57 -7.97
N GLU A 338 -6.90 -9.73 -8.73
CA GLU A 338 -6.37 -8.47 -9.25
C GLU A 338 -5.97 -7.54 -8.09
N ASN A 339 -6.82 -7.41 -7.06
CA ASN A 339 -6.49 -6.60 -5.88
C ASN A 339 -5.23 -7.12 -5.16
N TYR A 340 -5.09 -8.43 -5.02
CA TYR A 340 -3.89 -9.05 -4.47
C TYR A 340 -2.65 -8.73 -5.32
N VAL A 341 -2.70 -8.96 -6.63
CA VAL A 341 -1.58 -8.69 -7.53
C VAL A 341 -1.17 -7.21 -7.44
N LEU A 342 -2.13 -6.28 -7.51
CA LEU A 342 -1.83 -4.86 -7.34
C LEU A 342 -1.16 -4.56 -6.00
N GLN A 343 -1.68 -5.12 -4.90
CA GLN A 343 -1.10 -4.92 -3.56
C GLN A 343 0.36 -5.39 -3.49
N GLN A 344 0.70 -6.50 -4.17
CA GLN A 344 2.08 -7.00 -4.21
C GLN A 344 2.99 -6.17 -5.12
N LEU A 345 2.46 -5.56 -6.18
CA LEU A 345 3.23 -4.74 -7.13
C LEU A 345 3.47 -3.31 -6.64
N ARG A 346 2.65 -2.81 -5.70
CA ARG A 346 2.78 -1.45 -5.15
C ARG A 346 4.17 -1.20 -4.56
N GLY A 347 4.75 -0.06 -4.93
CA GLY A 347 6.07 0.37 -4.45
C GLY A 347 7.25 -0.48 -4.93
N LEU A 348 7.06 -1.40 -5.89
CA LEU A 348 8.16 -2.15 -6.52
C LEU A 348 8.82 -1.38 -7.66
N PHE A 349 8.03 -0.62 -8.41
CA PHE A 349 8.45 0.09 -9.61
C PHE A 349 8.34 1.60 -9.40
N GLU A 350 9.17 2.38 -10.10
CA GLU A 350 9.13 3.85 -10.04
C GLU A 350 7.80 4.41 -10.55
N VAL A 351 7.24 3.77 -11.58
CA VAL A 351 5.92 4.09 -12.11
C VAL A 351 4.93 3.07 -11.57
N GLU A 352 3.92 3.56 -10.85
CA GLU A 352 2.84 2.71 -10.35
C GLU A 352 2.11 2.00 -11.49
N PRO A 353 1.56 0.80 -11.26
CA PRO A 353 0.85 0.04 -12.29
C PRO A 353 -0.27 0.84 -12.96
N ARG A 354 -0.46 0.61 -14.25
CA ARG A 354 -1.59 1.07 -15.05
C ARG A 354 -2.40 -0.13 -15.51
N TYR A 355 -3.52 0.08 -16.18
CA TYR A 355 -4.20 -0.95 -16.95
C TYR A 355 -4.44 -0.45 -18.39
N PHE A 356 -4.74 -1.37 -19.28
CA PHE A 356 -5.13 -1.03 -20.64
C PHE A 356 -6.50 -1.61 -20.95
N SER A 357 -7.40 -0.79 -21.46
CA SER A 357 -8.69 -1.25 -21.98
C SER A 357 -9.10 -0.41 -23.18
N ASP A 358 -9.45 -1.11 -24.24
CA ASP A 358 -10.11 -0.58 -25.42
C ASP A 358 -11.36 -1.42 -25.77
N LYS A 359 -12.00 -1.15 -26.91
CA LYS A 359 -13.24 -1.85 -27.32
C LYS A 359 -13.08 -3.39 -27.45
N ASN A 360 -11.87 -3.89 -27.67
CA ASN A 360 -11.61 -5.27 -28.05
C ASN A 360 -10.65 -6.00 -27.10
N ASN A 361 -9.85 -5.26 -26.32
CA ASN A 361 -8.77 -5.82 -25.52
C ASN A 361 -8.81 -5.24 -24.12
N GLU A 362 -8.50 -6.08 -23.14
CA GLU A 362 -8.29 -5.68 -21.75
C GLU A 362 -7.03 -6.36 -21.22
N ILE A 363 -6.16 -5.59 -20.58
CA ILE A 363 -4.94 -6.04 -19.90
C ILE A 363 -5.06 -5.56 -18.44
N ASP A 364 -5.04 -6.51 -17.51
CA ASP A 364 -5.31 -6.23 -16.09
C ASP A 364 -4.35 -5.20 -15.50
N PHE A 365 -3.04 -5.35 -15.79
CA PHE A 365 -2.03 -4.36 -15.40
C PHE A 365 -0.97 -4.18 -16.48
N VAL A 366 -0.39 -2.98 -16.49
CA VAL A 366 0.74 -2.60 -17.36
C VAL A 366 1.80 -1.98 -16.45
N LEU A 367 3.01 -2.52 -16.48
CA LEU A 367 4.15 -1.99 -15.75
C LEU A 367 5.12 -1.29 -16.69
N GLN A 368 5.83 -0.30 -16.15
CA GLN A 368 7.03 0.25 -16.76
C GLN A 368 8.24 -0.13 -15.92
N TYR A 369 9.22 -0.80 -16.52
CA TYR A 369 10.49 -1.12 -15.91
C TYR A 369 11.64 -0.58 -16.80
N GLY A 370 12.26 0.50 -16.38
CA GLY A 370 13.14 1.29 -17.25
C GLY A 370 12.37 1.80 -18.47
N THR A 371 12.79 1.41 -19.66
CA THR A 371 12.12 1.73 -20.93
C THR A 371 11.13 0.65 -21.38
N GLU A 372 11.13 -0.49 -20.72
CA GLU A 372 10.30 -1.64 -21.10
C GLU A 372 8.88 -1.50 -20.53
N ILE A 373 7.90 -1.90 -21.34
CA ILE A 373 6.48 -1.96 -20.98
C ILE A 373 6.05 -3.42 -20.90
N ILE A 374 5.62 -3.82 -19.70
CA ILE A 374 5.32 -5.22 -19.39
C ILE A 374 3.83 -5.38 -19.14
N PRO A 375 3.07 -6.00 -20.05
CA PRO A 375 1.68 -6.35 -19.82
C PRO A 375 1.56 -7.51 -18.83
N ILE A 376 0.57 -7.41 -17.93
CA ILE A 376 0.30 -8.38 -16.88
C ILE A 376 -1.15 -8.82 -16.94
N GLU A 377 -1.36 -10.12 -16.80
CA GLU A 377 -2.66 -10.76 -16.65
C GLU A 377 -2.72 -11.51 -15.32
N ALA A 378 -3.79 -11.31 -14.54
CA ALA A 378 -4.01 -11.93 -13.24
C ALA A 378 -5.15 -12.94 -13.29
N LYS A 379 -4.87 -14.23 -13.09
CA LYS A 379 -5.87 -15.30 -13.13
C LYS A 379 -6.00 -16.02 -11.80
N GLY A 380 -7.17 -15.92 -11.17
CA GLY A 380 -7.48 -16.61 -9.92
C GLY A 380 -7.66 -18.14 -10.03
N GLY A 381 -7.70 -18.69 -11.24
CA GLY A 381 -7.88 -20.13 -11.53
C GLY A 381 -6.73 -20.73 -12.32
N GLU A 382 -6.88 -22.03 -12.63
CA GLU A 382 -5.85 -22.77 -13.36
C GLU A 382 -6.01 -22.70 -14.90
N ASP A 383 -7.24 -22.59 -15.42
CA ASP A 383 -7.56 -22.88 -16.83
C ASP A 383 -8.27 -21.77 -17.60
N LYS A 384 -8.32 -20.55 -17.11
CA LYS A 384 -8.95 -19.48 -17.89
C LYS A 384 -8.01 -19.01 -19.00
N SER A 385 -8.44 -19.19 -20.24
CA SER A 385 -7.79 -18.57 -21.40
C SER A 385 -7.92 -17.05 -21.28
N ALA A 386 -6.87 -16.33 -21.63
CA ALA A 386 -6.85 -14.86 -21.70
C ALA A 386 -6.73 -14.47 -23.20
N PRO A 387 -7.82 -14.53 -23.98
CA PRO A 387 -7.72 -14.34 -25.43
C PRO A 387 -7.28 -12.93 -25.81
N SER A 388 -7.76 -11.91 -25.12
CA SER A 388 -7.35 -10.50 -25.33
C SER A 388 -5.87 -10.31 -25.03
N PHE A 389 -5.38 -10.85 -23.91
CA PHE A 389 -3.97 -10.81 -23.53
C PHE A 389 -3.08 -11.52 -24.57
N LYS A 390 -3.44 -12.74 -24.98
CA LYS A 390 -2.70 -13.49 -25.99
C LYS A 390 -2.69 -12.80 -27.35
N LYS A 391 -3.83 -12.22 -27.75
CA LYS A 391 -3.94 -11.46 -28.99
C LYS A 391 -3.02 -10.24 -28.95
N TYR A 392 -3.07 -9.46 -27.86
CA TYR A 392 -2.19 -8.31 -27.68
C TYR A 392 -0.70 -8.71 -27.80
N ILE A 393 -0.30 -9.79 -27.11
CA ILE A 393 1.08 -10.29 -27.16
C ILE A 393 1.50 -10.69 -28.58
N ALA A 394 0.62 -11.37 -29.31
CA ALA A 394 0.88 -11.77 -30.68
C ALA A 394 1.00 -10.59 -31.67
N ASP A 395 0.22 -9.53 -31.41
CA ASP A 395 0.19 -8.33 -32.28
C ASP A 395 1.38 -7.37 -32.00
N HIS A 396 1.96 -7.38 -30.78
CA HIS A 396 2.95 -6.37 -30.34
C HIS A 396 4.31 -6.96 -29.93
N GLU A 397 4.41 -8.28 -29.75
CA GLU A 397 5.65 -9.02 -29.43
C GLU A 397 6.53 -8.35 -28.36
N PRO A 398 5.99 -8.04 -27.13
CA PRO A 398 6.77 -7.40 -26.08
C PRO A 398 7.88 -8.34 -25.60
N ASP A 399 9.01 -7.79 -25.15
CA ASP A 399 10.14 -8.59 -24.64
C ASP A 399 9.72 -9.49 -23.48
N HIS A 400 8.88 -8.97 -22.57
CA HIS A 400 8.29 -9.71 -21.47
C HIS A 400 6.78 -9.47 -21.39
N ALA A 401 6.05 -10.56 -21.08
CA ALA A 401 4.64 -10.53 -20.71
C ALA A 401 4.43 -11.51 -19.56
N ILE A 402 3.74 -11.08 -18.50
CA ILE A 402 3.57 -11.89 -17.29
C ILE A 402 2.11 -12.31 -17.15
N ARG A 403 1.89 -13.59 -16.87
CA ARG A 403 0.61 -14.09 -16.42
C ARG A 403 0.76 -14.66 -15.02
N PHE A 404 0.10 -14.07 -14.04
CA PHE A 404 -0.02 -14.65 -12.71
C PHE A 404 -1.17 -15.65 -12.67
N SER A 405 -0.92 -16.84 -12.15
CA SER A 405 -1.94 -17.87 -11.97
C SER A 405 -1.60 -18.82 -10.81
N LYS A 406 -2.46 -19.77 -10.51
CA LYS A 406 -2.14 -20.85 -9.54
C LYS A 406 -1.22 -21.93 -10.09
N ARG A 407 -0.84 -21.89 -11.37
CA ARG A 407 0.11 -22.81 -11.97
C ARG A 407 1.55 -22.50 -11.60
N GLY A 408 2.42 -23.50 -11.65
CA GLY A 408 3.86 -23.34 -11.53
C GLY A 408 4.46 -22.48 -12.63
N TYR A 409 5.76 -22.18 -12.51
CA TYR A 409 6.51 -21.47 -13.55
C TYR A 409 6.40 -22.17 -14.90
N ARG A 410 6.11 -21.39 -15.94
CA ARG A 410 6.09 -21.87 -17.32
C ARG A 410 6.33 -20.71 -18.29
N LYS A 411 7.13 -20.92 -19.32
CA LYS A 411 7.34 -19.96 -20.40
C LYS A 411 6.67 -20.47 -21.68
N ASP A 412 5.77 -19.69 -22.25
CA ASP A 412 5.03 -19.95 -23.48
C ASP A 412 5.29 -18.79 -24.47
N GLY A 413 6.35 -18.86 -25.28
CA GLY A 413 6.78 -17.77 -26.14
C GLY A 413 7.18 -16.54 -25.33
N TYR A 414 6.53 -15.40 -25.59
CA TYR A 414 6.74 -14.14 -24.85
C TYR A 414 6.07 -14.13 -23.46
N ILE A 415 5.15 -15.07 -23.18
CA ILE A 415 4.40 -15.11 -21.93
C ILE A 415 5.13 -15.96 -20.90
N THR A 416 5.50 -15.36 -19.79
CA THR A 416 5.97 -16.06 -18.59
C THR A 416 4.82 -16.21 -17.60
N ASN A 417 4.41 -17.45 -17.31
CA ASN A 417 3.49 -17.73 -16.23
C ASN A 417 4.27 -17.81 -14.92
N LEU A 418 3.94 -16.93 -13.99
CA LEU A 418 4.44 -16.93 -12.62
C LEU A 418 3.32 -17.35 -11.66
N PRO A 419 3.62 -18.19 -10.65
CA PRO A 419 2.69 -18.43 -9.56
C PRO A 419 2.30 -17.13 -8.85
N LEU A 420 1.03 -17.00 -8.46
CA LEU A 420 0.51 -15.81 -7.78
C LEU A 420 1.33 -15.40 -6.54
N TYR A 421 1.83 -16.36 -5.77
CA TYR A 421 2.66 -16.09 -4.62
C TYR A 421 4.02 -15.44 -4.96
N LEU A 422 4.45 -15.45 -6.22
CA LEU A 422 5.68 -14.76 -6.68
C LEU A 422 5.42 -13.31 -7.14
N ALA A 423 4.20 -12.80 -7.05
CA ALA A 423 3.89 -11.44 -7.53
C ALA A 423 4.80 -10.36 -6.88
N ARG A 424 5.18 -10.51 -5.60
CA ARG A 424 6.11 -9.59 -4.94
C ARG A 424 7.54 -9.66 -5.47
N LYS A 425 7.97 -10.82 -5.98
CA LYS A 425 9.31 -11.02 -6.57
C LYS A 425 9.38 -10.67 -8.06
N THR A 426 8.35 -10.05 -8.64
CA THR A 426 8.31 -9.73 -10.09
C THR A 426 9.57 -9.02 -10.55
N LYS A 427 10.05 -8.02 -9.82
CA LYS A 427 11.24 -7.24 -10.17
C LYS A 427 12.53 -8.08 -10.21
N ASP A 428 12.63 -9.07 -9.32
CA ASP A 428 13.81 -9.95 -9.22
C ASP A 428 13.78 -11.07 -10.28
N LEU A 429 12.58 -11.34 -10.83
CA LEU A 429 12.34 -12.40 -11.81
C LEU A 429 12.30 -11.89 -13.26
N LEU A 430 12.32 -10.56 -13.48
CA LEU A 430 12.50 -9.92 -14.79
C LEU A 430 13.99 -9.89 -15.16
#